data_9cc26db0d0ff248ca6b9fdd90c662557
#
_entry.id   9cc26db0d0ff248ca6b9fdd90c662557
#
_cell.length_a   1.000
_cell.length_b   1.000
_cell.length_c   1.000
_cell.angle_alpha   90.00
_cell.angle_beta   90.00
_cell.angle_gamma   90.00
#
_symmetry.space_group_name_H-M   'P 1'
#
loop_
_entity.id
_entity.type
_entity.pdbx_description
1 polymer ?
#
loop_
_entity_poly.entity_id
_entity_poly.type
_entity_poly.pdbx_seq_one_letter_code
_entity_poly.pdbx_strand_id
1 'polypeptide(L)'
;MEENLFEIIKDFSREKGLDHEVVIKLVEESLIQAAQRKLPYREIEGNIDENSGKINLFHFKEVVELVEDPHNEISVDEVFEIDPDAGLGDEVEYEISDREFQRIAHSTRPIIFGSLKEAERQMVVSIFTDKVGEVLTGTVLRVEPNGRVAFSFQNNVEAYLFRREQ
;
A
#
# COMPACT_ATOMS: atom_id res chain seq x y z
N MET A 1 -20.63 9.51 0.13
CA MET A 1 -20.31 8.18 -0.41
C MET A 1 -18.81 8.00 -0.22
N GLU A 2 -18.41 7.18 0.74
CA GLU A 2 -17.02 6.75 0.84
C GLU A 2 -16.78 5.80 -0.33
N GLU A 3 -15.95 6.20 -1.28
CA GLU A 3 -15.50 5.30 -2.34
C GLU A 3 -14.78 4.13 -1.68
N ASN A 4 -15.23 2.92 -1.96
CA ASN A 4 -14.59 1.71 -1.45
C ASN A 4 -13.16 1.65 -1.99
N LEU A 5 -12.17 1.69 -1.08
CA LEU A 5 -10.75 1.70 -1.44
C LEU A 5 -10.38 0.50 -2.32
N PHE A 6 -10.93 -0.67 -2.03
CA PHE A 6 -10.69 -1.88 -2.81
C PHE A 6 -11.14 -1.71 -4.27
N GLU A 7 -12.30 -1.11 -4.50
CA GLU A 7 -12.79 -0.84 -5.86
C GLU A 7 -11.90 0.19 -6.60
N ILE A 8 -11.39 1.20 -5.89
CA ILE A 8 -10.43 2.16 -6.47
C ILE A 8 -9.15 1.44 -6.91
N ILE A 9 -8.59 0.56 -6.07
CA ILE A 9 -7.40 -0.22 -6.40
C ILE A 9 -7.67 -1.14 -7.58
N LYS A 10 -8.80 -1.82 -7.58
CA LYS A 10 -9.22 -2.74 -8.64
C LYS A 10 -9.40 -2.05 -9.99
N ASP A 11 -10.07 -0.92 -10.00
CA ASP A 11 -10.27 -0.13 -11.23
C ASP A 11 -8.95 0.42 -11.77
N PHE A 12 -8.07 0.91 -10.89
CA PHE A 12 -6.75 1.36 -11.26
C PHE A 12 -5.90 0.22 -11.84
N SER A 13 -5.88 -0.94 -11.18
CA SER A 13 -5.13 -2.12 -11.64
C SER A 13 -5.61 -2.57 -13.01
N ARG A 14 -6.93 -2.60 -13.25
CA ARG A 14 -7.52 -2.96 -14.53
C ARG A 14 -7.18 -1.95 -15.63
N GLU A 15 -7.29 -0.65 -15.35
CA GLU A 15 -6.96 0.41 -16.31
C GLU A 15 -5.50 0.38 -16.72
N LYS A 16 -4.60 0.09 -15.79
CA LYS A 16 -3.15 0.08 -16.00
C LYS A 16 -2.59 -1.29 -16.39
N GLY A 17 -3.40 -2.35 -16.38
CA GLY A 17 -2.96 -3.71 -16.66
C GLY A 17 -2.03 -4.28 -15.59
N LEU A 18 -2.23 -3.87 -14.34
CA LEU A 18 -1.48 -4.32 -13.17
C LEU A 18 -2.14 -5.54 -12.55
N ASP A 19 -1.32 -6.42 -11.96
CA ASP A 19 -1.81 -7.45 -11.07
C ASP A 19 -2.34 -6.80 -9.79
N HIS A 20 -3.60 -6.99 -9.51
CA HIS A 20 -4.30 -6.31 -8.45
C HIS A 20 -3.88 -6.81 -7.06
N GLU A 21 -3.49 -8.09 -6.91
CA GLU A 21 -2.94 -8.61 -5.65
C GLU A 21 -1.61 -7.94 -5.29
N VAL A 22 -0.77 -7.70 -6.31
CA VAL A 22 0.50 -7.00 -6.13
C VAL A 22 0.27 -5.55 -5.70
N VAL A 23 -0.73 -4.88 -6.30
CA VAL A 23 -1.05 -3.50 -5.95
C VAL A 23 -1.63 -3.40 -4.53
N ILE A 24 -2.51 -4.33 -4.14
CA ILE A 24 -3.06 -4.38 -2.77
C ILE A 24 -1.92 -4.52 -1.76
N LYS A 25 -1.04 -5.50 -1.92
CA LYS A 25 0.10 -5.71 -1.01
C LYS A 25 0.98 -4.47 -0.89
N LEU A 26 1.27 -3.79 -2.00
CA LEU A 26 2.07 -2.57 -1.97
C LEU A 26 1.37 -1.44 -1.20
N VAL A 27 0.05 -1.32 -1.33
CA VAL A 27 -0.75 -0.35 -0.57
C VAL A 27 -0.76 -0.71 0.92
N GLU A 28 -1.00 -1.98 1.27
CA GLU A 28 -0.97 -2.49 2.65
C GLU A 28 0.39 -2.22 3.31
N GLU A 29 1.49 -2.62 2.69
CA GLU A 29 2.84 -2.36 3.19
C GLU A 29 3.11 -0.87 3.43
N SER A 30 2.67 -0.02 2.52
CA SER A 30 2.84 1.42 2.64
C SER A 30 2.03 2.01 3.80
N LEU A 31 0.82 1.49 4.04
CA LEU A 31 -0.03 1.88 5.17
C LEU A 31 0.56 1.41 6.51
N ILE A 32 1.05 0.17 6.57
CA ILE A 32 1.73 -0.37 7.75
C ILE A 32 2.96 0.48 8.10
N GLN A 33 3.82 0.78 7.13
CA GLN A 33 4.99 1.64 7.35
C GLN A 33 4.61 3.05 7.84
N ALA A 34 3.51 3.60 7.34
CA ALA A 34 3.02 4.90 7.79
C ALA A 34 2.49 4.85 9.24
N ALA A 35 1.81 3.76 9.60
CA ALA A 35 1.33 3.52 10.95
C ALA A 35 2.50 3.36 11.94
N GLN A 36 3.50 2.54 11.60
CA GLN A 36 4.71 2.34 12.41
C GLN A 36 5.48 3.63 12.71
N ARG A 37 5.45 4.61 11.79
CA ARG A 37 6.11 5.91 12.02
C ARG A 37 5.36 6.84 12.98
N LYS A 38 4.08 6.59 13.23
CA LYS A 38 3.19 7.52 13.95
C LYS A 38 2.60 6.95 15.22
N LEU A 39 2.53 5.64 15.33
CA LEU A 39 2.00 4.91 16.48
C LEU A 39 3.15 4.32 17.30
N PRO A 40 2.97 4.16 18.62
CA PRO A 40 4.03 3.73 19.51
C PRO A 40 4.21 2.20 19.56
N TYR A 41 3.76 1.48 18.56
CA TYR A 41 3.79 0.02 18.49
C TYR A 41 5.04 -0.48 17.78
N ARG A 42 5.66 -1.54 18.30
CA ARG A 42 6.87 -2.17 17.72
C ARG A 42 6.51 -2.89 16.42
N GLU A 43 5.41 -3.60 16.45
CA GLU A 43 4.92 -4.39 15.32
C GLU A 43 3.49 -4.00 14.98
N ILE A 44 3.25 -3.77 13.69
CA ILE A 44 1.95 -3.46 13.13
C ILE A 44 1.77 -4.32 11.90
N GLU A 45 0.66 -5.03 11.85
CA GLU A 45 0.17 -5.69 10.65
C GLU A 45 -1.10 -5.04 10.16
N GLY A 46 -1.49 -5.36 8.93
CA GLY A 46 -2.73 -4.82 8.39
C GLY A 46 -3.11 -5.44 7.08
N ASN A 47 -4.39 -5.33 6.79
CA ASN A 47 -4.98 -5.76 5.54
C ASN A 47 -6.07 -4.81 5.06
N ILE A 48 -6.42 -4.93 3.78
CA ILE A 48 -7.58 -4.28 3.18
C ILE A 48 -8.64 -5.35 2.95
N ASP A 49 -9.80 -5.20 3.60
CA ASP A 49 -10.93 -6.10 3.40
C ASP A 49 -11.49 -5.97 1.99
N GLU A 50 -11.48 -7.04 1.21
CA GLU A 50 -11.88 -7.06 -0.20
C GLU A 50 -13.34 -6.71 -0.45
N ASN A 51 -14.22 -6.91 0.53
CA ASN A 51 -15.65 -6.68 0.37
C ASN A 51 -16.05 -5.26 0.74
N SER A 52 -15.49 -4.75 1.86
CA SER A 52 -15.83 -3.43 2.38
C SER A 52 -14.85 -2.33 1.96
N GLY A 53 -13.62 -2.69 1.57
CA GLY A 53 -12.51 -1.78 1.37
C GLY A 53 -12.01 -1.14 2.66
N LYS A 54 -12.41 -1.69 3.81
CA LYS A 54 -11.95 -1.22 5.11
C LYS A 54 -10.49 -1.59 5.31
N ILE A 55 -9.71 -0.65 5.80
CA ILE A 55 -8.34 -0.87 6.25
C ILE A 55 -8.41 -1.35 7.69
N ASN A 56 -7.95 -2.56 7.97
CA ASN A 56 -7.79 -3.10 9.30
C ASN A 56 -6.30 -3.07 9.65
N LEU A 57 -5.97 -2.51 10.80
CA LEU A 57 -4.61 -2.49 11.33
C LEU A 57 -4.61 -3.13 12.71
N PHE A 58 -3.58 -3.91 12.99
CA PHE A 58 -3.40 -4.64 14.22
C PHE A 58 -2.02 -4.35 14.79
N HIS A 59 -1.90 -4.38 16.10
CA HIS A 59 -0.64 -4.37 16.81
C HIS A 59 -0.58 -5.53 17.78
N PHE A 60 0.63 -5.91 18.21
CA PHE A 60 0.86 -7.05 19.07
C PHE A 60 1.40 -6.61 20.42
N LYS A 61 1.00 -7.32 21.47
CA LYS A 61 1.57 -7.18 22.81
C LYS A 61 2.12 -8.50 23.28
N GLU A 62 3.35 -8.47 23.77
CA GLU A 62 4.00 -9.61 24.42
C GLU A 62 3.47 -9.78 25.83
N VAL A 63 3.14 -11.02 26.20
CA VAL A 63 2.71 -11.37 27.55
C VAL A 63 3.91 -11.46 28.47
N VAL A 64 3.97 -10.60 29.50
CA VAL A 64 5.09 -10.48 30.44
C VAL A 64 4.63 -10.60 31.90
N GLU A 65 5.56 -10.92 32.81
CA GLU A 65 5.25 -10.90 34.25
C GLU A 65 5.12 -9.47 34.79
N LEU A 66 5.98 -8.56 34.30
CA LEU A 66 5.99 -7.15 34.70
C LEU A 66 6.01 -6.27 33.45
N VAL A 67 4.97 -5.46 33.29
CA VAL A 67 4.81 -4.54 32.17
C VAL A 67 5.75 -3.33 32.33
N GLU A 68 6.72 -3.18 31.43
CA GLU A 68 7.59 -2.01 31.33
C GLU A 68 7.10 -1.04 30.22
N ASP A 69 6.58 -1.58 29.12
CA ASP A 69 6.06 -0.84 27.97
C ASP A 69 4.58 -1.18 27.73
N PRO A 70 3.63 -0.40 28.28
CA PRO A 70 2.20 -0.68 28.15
C PRO A 70 1.65 -0.68 26.69
N HIS A 71 2.41 -0.13 25.74
CA HIS A 71 2.01 -0.17 24.34
C HIS A 71 2.30 -1.51 23.67
N ASN A 72 3.35 -2.20 24.12
CA ASN A 72 3.86 -3.43 23.50
C ASN A 72 3.85 -4.64 24.43
N GLU A 73 3.42 -4.47 25.67
CA GLU A 73 3.42 -5.51 26.69
C GLU A 73 2.09 -5.56 27.41
N ILE A 74 1.73 -6.74 27.89
CA ILE A 74 0.54 -7.00 28.72
C ILE A 74 0.89 -7.99 29.81
N SER A 75 0.34 -7.83 31.03
CA SER A 75 0.56 -8.79 32.11
C SER A 75 -0.22 -10.08 31.90
N VAL A 76 0.30 -11.18 32.48
CA VAL A 76 -0.38 -12.49 32.48
C VAL A 76 -1.78 -12.39 33.08
N ASP A 77 -1.96 -11.61 34.15
CA ASP A 77 -3.24 -11.45 34.83
C ASP A 77 -4.28 -10.74 33.93
N GLU A 78 -3.84 -9.70 33.19
CA GLU A 78 -4.71 -8.96 32.27
C GLU A 78 -5.06 -9.78 31.01
N VAL A 79 -4.08 -10.51 30.46
CA VAL A 79 -4.33 -11.32 29.26
C VAL A 79 -5.25 -12.48 29.56
N PHE A 80 -5.21 -13.06 30.76
CA PHE A 80 -6.07 -14.19 31.16
C PHE A 80 -7.56 -13.86 31.08
N GLU A 81 -7.95 -12.58 31.24
CA GLU A 81 -9.34 -12.13 31.08
C GLU A 81 -9.79 -12.10 29.60
N ILE A 82 -8.83 -12.01 28.66
CA ILE A 82 -9.09 -11.86 27.22
C ILE A 82 -8.87 -13.20 26.51
N ASP A 83 -7.76 -13.85 26.78
CA ASP A 83 -7.36 -15.15 26.25
C ASP A 83 -6.77 -16.02 27.38
N PRO A 84 -7.56 -16.92 27.97
CA PRO A 84 -7.12 -17.79 29.04
C PRO A 84 -6.03 -18.80 28.64
N ASP A 85 -5.83 -19.02 27.36
CA ASP A 85 -4.83 -19.97 26.85
C ASP A 85 -3.47 -19.30 26.59
N ALA A 86 -3.40 -17.96 26.61
CA ALA A 86 -2.16 -17.22 26.43
C ALA A 86 -1.26 -17.27 27.66
N GLY A 87 0.01 -17.54 27.44
CA GLY A 87 1.06 -17.66 28.46
C GLY A 87 2.21 -16.66 28.27
N LEU A 88 3.15 -16.67 29.22
CA LEU A 88 4.36 -15.85 29.18
C LEU A 88 5.12 -16.02 27.85
N GLY A 89 5.43 -14.91 27.21
CA GLY A 89 6.14 -14.85 25.94
C GLY A 89 5.27 -15.05 24.68
N ASP A 90 3.96 -15.26 24.86
CA ASP A 90 3.04 -15.27 23.73
C ASP A 90 2.75 -13.84 23.26
N GLU A 91 2.39 -13.70 22.00
CA GLU A 91 1.95 -12.43 21.41
C GLU A 91 0.43 -12.44 21.23
N VAL A 92 -0.20 -11.36 21.67
CA VAL A 92 -1.66 -11.18 21.57
C VAL A 92 -1.96 -10.03 20.64
N GLU A 93 -2.83 -10.30 19.65
CA GLU A 93 -3.24 -9.32 18.64
C GLU A 93 -4.32 -8.37 19.19
N TYR A 94 -4.17 -7.08 18.89
CA TYR A 94 -5.12 -6.03 19.17
C TYR A 94 -5.43 -5.22 17.93
N GLU A 95 -6.71 -5.01 17.62
CA GLU A 95 -7.12 -4.08 16.55
C GLU A 95 -6.76 -2.65 16.97
N ILE A 96 -6.13 -1.89 16.06
CA ILE A 96 -5.85 -0.47 16.26
C ILE A 96 -7.18 0.29 16.26
N SER A 97 -7.45 0.99 17.36
CA SER A 97 -8.71 1.70 17.56
C SER A 97 -8.94 2.80 16.52
N ASP A 98 -10.22 3.11 16.23
CA ASP A 98 -10.60 4.22 15.34
C ASP A 98 -9.92 5.56 15.71
N ARG A 99 -9.75 5.81 17.02
CA ARG A 99 -9.08 7.03 17.51
C ARG A 99 -7.59 7.07 17.11
N GLU A 100 -6.92 5.95 17.16
CA GLU A 100 -5.51 5.82 16.76
C GLU A 100 -5.39 5.84 15.26
N PHE A 101 -6.29 5.16 14.56
CA PHE A 101 -6.37 5.22 13.10
C PHE A 101 -6.55 6.66 12.59
N GLN A 102 -7.37 7.49 13.26
CA GLN A 102 -7.53 8.90 12.91
C GLN A 102 -6.20 9.69 12.93
N ARG A 103 -5.22 9.29 13.75
CA ARG A 103 -3.89 9.94 13.78
C ARG A 103 -3.10 9.75 12.49
N ILE A 104 -3.38 8.68 11.76
CA ILE A 104 -2.75 8.38 10.47
C ILE A 104 -3.66 8.67 9.28
N ALA A 105 -4.97 8.78 9.49
CA ALA A 105 -5.99 8.90 8.44
C ALA A 105 -5.71 10.03 7.42
N HIS A 106 -5.25 11.18 7.87
CA HIS A 106 -4.89 12.30 6.98
C HIS A 106 -3.74 11.98 6.01
N SER A 107 -2.89 11.01 6.36
CA SER A 107 -1.78 10.58 5.50
C SER A 107 -2.14 9.40 4.60
N THR A 108 -3.24 8.71 4.87
CA THR A 108 -3.62 7.46 4.20
C THR A 108 -3.85 7.68 2.70
N ARG A 109 -4.65 8.65 2.33
CA ARG A 109 -4.97 8.93 0.92
C ARG A 109 -3.73 9.25 0.07
N PRO A 110 -2.84 10.18 0.45
CA PRO A 110 -1.58 10.41 -0.28
C PRO A 110 -0.69 9.19 -0.38
N ILE A 111 -0.66 8.34 0.66
CA ILE A 111 0.12 7.10 0.68
C ILE A 111 -0.42 6.12 -0.36
N ILE A 112 -1.72 5.88 -0.38
CA ILE A 112 -2.37 5.00 -1.36
C ILE A 112 -2.05 5.46 -2.79
N PHE A 113 -2.28 6.74 -3.09
CA PHE A 113 -1.96 7.27 -4.43
C PHE A 113 -0.47 7.18 -4.76
N GLY A 114 0.41 7.35 -3.78
CA GLY A 114 1.85 7.15 -3.93
C GLY A 114 2.19 5.71 -4.31
N SER A 115 1.60 4.75 -3.61
CA SER A 115 1.78 3.31 -3.86
C SER A 115 1.26 2.89 -5.23
N LEU A 116 0.10 3.41 -5.64
CA LEU A 116 -0.46 3.16 -6.97
C LEU A 116 0.46 3.67 -8.08
N LYS A 117 1.03 4.87 -7.93
CA LYS A 117 2.02 5.42 -8.89
C LYS A 117 3.31 4.61 -8.92
N GLU A 118 3.77 4.14 -7.77
CA GLU A 118 4.96 3.30 -7.69
C GLU A 118 4.74 1.94 -8.36
N ALA A 119 3.57 1.31 -8.17
CA ALA A 119 3.18 0.09 -8.86
C ALA A 119 3.18 0.28 -10.39
N GLU A 120 2.59 1.38 -10.88
CA GLU A 120 2.61 1.74 -12.30
C GLU A 120 4.06 1.91 -12.81
N ARG A 121 4.91 2.61 -12.06
CA ARG A 121 6.31 2.82 -12.42
C ARG A 121 7.08 1.50 -12.50
N GLN A 122 6.92 0.61 -11.52
CA GLN A 122 7.58 -0.69 -11.50
C GLN A 122 7.14 -1.57 -12.68
N MET A 123 5.86 -1.56 -13.02
CA MET A 123 5.34 -2.25 -14.19
C MET A 123 5.98 -1.73 -15.49
N VAL A 124 6.03 -0.41 -15.67
CA VAL A 124 6.69 0.20 -16.85
C VAL A 124 8.15 -0.24 -16.91
N VAL A 125 8.88 -0.18 -15.80
CA VAL A 125 10.28 -0.62 -15.74
C VAL A 125 10.39 -2.09 -16.12
N SER A 126 9.55 -2.99 -15.58
CA SER A 126 9.61 -4.42 -15.89
C SER A 126 9.36 -4.73 -17.37
N ILE A 127 8.42 -4.00 -17.99
CA ILE A 127 8.08 -4.20 -19.42
C ILE A 127 9.20 -3.74 -20.36
N PHE A 128 9.89 -2.65 -20.02
CA PHE A 128 10.80 -1.98 -20.95
C PHE A 128 12.30 -2.18 -20.64
N THR A 129 12.66 -2.71 -19.47
CA THR A 129 14.08 -2.93 -19.11
C THR A 129 14.82 -3.79 -20.14
N ASP A 130 14.22 -4.90 -20.55
CA ASP A 130 14.82 -5.84 -21.48
C ASP A 130 14.72 -5.38 -22.94
N LYS A 131 13.99 -4.30 -23.21
CA LYS A 131 13.76 -3.75 -24.55
C LYS A 131 14.67 -2.56 -24.89
N VAL A 132 15.61 -2.25 -24.01
CA VAL A 132 16.58 -1.17 -24.26
C VAL A 132 17.45 -1.53 -25.45
N GLY A 133 17.46 -0.67 -26.48
CA GLY A 133 18.18 -0.90 -27.74
C GLY A 133 17.36 -1.59 -28.83
N GLU A 134 16.12 -1.97 -28.54
CA GLU A 134 15.18 -2.52 -29.53
C GLU A 134 14.36 -1.43 -30.20
N VAL A 135 13.85 -1.72 -31.40
CA VAL A 135 12.89 -0.86 -32.10
C VAL A 135 11.48 -1.22 -31.65
N LEU A 136 10.79 -0.25 -31.06
CA LEU A 136 9.44 -0.42 -30.59
C LEU A 136 8.44 0.29 -31.49
N THR A 137 7.24 -0.30 -31.65
CA THR A 137 6.13 0.30 -32.38
C THR A 137 5.11 0.85 -31.38
N GLY A 138 4.75 2.12 -31.54
CA GLY A 138 3.73 2.78 -30.72
C GLY A 138 2.74 3.56 -31.57
N THR A 139 1.57 3.88 -31.01
CA THR A 139 0.56 4.71 -31.65
C THR A 139 0.73 6.16 -31.21
N VAL A 140 0.82 7.08 -32.17
CA VAL A 140 0.86 8.52 -31.85
C VAL A 140 -0.47 8.97 -31.29
N LEU A 141 -0.47 9.49 -30.06
CA LEU A 141 -1.65 10.03 -29.39
C LEU A 141 -1.85 11.52 -29.76
N ARG A 142 -0.78 12.30 -29.65
CA ARG A 142 -0.83 13.75 -29.91
C ARG A 142 0.57 14.32 -30.14
N VAL A 143 0.60 15.46 -30.81
CA VAL A 143 1.79 16.29 -30.94
C VAL A 143 1.53 17.56 -30.12
N GLU A 144 2.41 17.84 -29.18
CA GLU A 144 2.31 19.01 -28.30
C GLU A 144 2.82 20.28 -29.01
N PRO A 145 2.40 21.47 -28.58
CA PRO A 145 2.84 22.73 -29.18
C PRO A 145 4.37 22.96 -29.15
N ASN A 146 5.05 22.35 -28.18
CA ASN A 146 6.52 22.38 -28.05
C ASN A 146 7.24 21.40 -29.01
N GLY A 147 6.49 20.66 -29.82
CA GLY A 147 6.97 19.67 -30.78
C GLY A 147 7.25 18.29 -30.14
N ARG A 148 6.92 18.07 -28.89
CA ARG A 148 7.00 16.76 -28.25
C ARG A 148 5.88 15.86 -28.79
N VAL A 149 6.18 14.60 -29.11
CA VAL A 149 5.19 13.62 -29.58
C VAL A 149 4.90 12.64 -28.47
N ALA A 150 3.63 12.48 -28.12
CA ALA A 150 3.15 11.48 -27.17
C ALA A 150 2.74 10.21 -27.92
N PHE A 151 3.23 9.06 -27.44
CA PHE A 151 2.93 7.73 -27.96
C PHE A 151 2.26 6.88 -26.90
N SER A 152 1.36 5.99 -27.33
CA SER A 152 0.88 4.88 -26.52
C SER A 152 1.53 3.58 -26.99
N PHE A 153 2.02 2.82 -26.03
CA PHE A 153 2.49 1.46 -26.20
C PHE A 153 1.52 0.45 -25.62
N GLN A 154 1.92 -0.83 -25.55
CA GLN A 154 1.13 -1.87 -24.89
C GLN A 154 0.80 -1.48 -23.42
N ASN A 155 -0.31 -1.97 -22.90
CA ASN A 155 -0.81 -1.68 -21.54
C ASN A 155 -1.05 -0.19 -21.26
N ASN A 156 -1.43 0.58 -22.30
CA ASN A 156 -1.69 2.03 -22.19
C ASN A 156 -0.51 2.86 -21.62
N VAL A 157 0.71 2.35 -21.74
CA VAL A 157 1.89 3.11 -21.32
C VAL A 157 2.10 4.27 -22.27
N GLU A 158 2.07 5.50 -21.73
CA GLU A 158 2.36 6.72 -22.48
C GLU A 158 3.84 7.07 -22.38
N ALA A 159 4.49 7.32 -23.53
CA ALA A 159 5.86 7.79 -23.59
C ALA A 159 5.98 9.02 -24.48
N TYR A 160 7.09 9.73 -24.34
CA TYR A 160 7.29 10.99 -25.05
C TYR A 160 8.59 10.96 -25.85
N LEU A 161 8.50 11.33 -27.13
CA LEU A 161 9.65 11.60 -27.97
C LEU A 161 9.89 13.11 -28.04
N PHE A 162 11.01 13.54 -27.49
CA PHE A 162 11.37 14.95 -27.49
C PHE A 162 11.83 15.38 -28.89
N ARG A 163 11.64 16.67 -29.23
CA ARG A 163 11.98 17.21 -30.54
C ARG A 163 13.42 16.97 -30.96
N ARG A 164 14.37 16.92 -30.01
CA ARG A 164 15.80 16.66 -30.27
C ARG A 164 16.11 15.21 -30.67
N GLU A 165 15.13 14.31 -30.48
CA GLU A 165 15.24 12.86 -30.66
C GLU A 165 14.41 12.37 -31.86
N GLN A 166 13.78 13.30 -32.59
CA GLN A 166 12.96 13.04 -33.78
C GLN A 166 13.76 12.99 -35.07
#